data_65bc798c08e5b2dd923578c769ef3480
#
_entry.id   65bc798c08e5b2dd923578c769ef3480
#
_cell.length_a   1.000
_cell.length_b   1.000
_cell.length_c   1.000
_cell.angle_alpha   90.00
_cell.angle_beta   90.00
_cell.angle_gamma   90.00
#
_symmetry.space_group_name_H-M   'P 1'
#
loop_
_entity.id
_entity.type
_entity.pdbx_description
1 polymer ?
#
loop_
_entity_poly.entity_id
_entity_poly.type
_entity_poly.pdbx_seq_one_letter_code
_entity_poly.pdbx_strand_id
1 'polypeptide(L)'
;EYSVNTLMQQGIPMEKLSYAIANWSRAEAQSKMMQFYPEFQDRIELILSNNDDMALGVLDAYDKIGLPKDKRPFIYGIDGTTVGLEAVKKGNLMGTVYNDEQGQAKALFQLAYRLGTGKKAPEDEGENKKIIRLPYQKVRREDSQRLLEEKEKK
;
A
#
# COMPACT_ATOMS: atom_id res chain seq x y z
N GLU A 1 11.80 -0.56 5.65
CA GLU A 1 12.72 -0.90 6.75
C GLU A 1 11.94 -1.40 7.98
N TYR A 2 10.96 -0.65 8.52
CA TYR A 2 10.17 -1.04 9.70
C TYR A 2 9.46 -2.39 9.56
N SER A 3 8.79 -2.65 8.44
CA SER A 3 8.06 -3.91 8.20
C SER A 3 8.99 -5.13 8.23
N VAL A 4 10.17 -5.01 7.61
CA VAL A 4 11.18 -6.07 7.60
C VAL A 4 11.73 -6.29 9.01
N ASN A 5 12.09 -5.22 9.71
CA ASN A 5 12.58 -5.30 11.09
C ASN A 5 11.56 -5.97 12.03
N THR A 6 10.26 -5.64 11.87
CA THR A 6 9.19 -6.27 12.66
C THR A 6 9.12 -7.78 12.41
N LEU A 7 9.20 -8.22 11.16
CA LEU A 7 9.20 -9.64 10.81
C LEU A 7 10.42 -10.37 11.40
N MET A 8 11.60 -9.77 11.31
CA MET A 8 12.83 -10.32 11.88
C MET A 8 12.75 -10.43 13.40
N GLN A 9 12.18 -9.43 14.10
CA GLN A 9 11.93 -9.48 15.55
C GLN A 9 10.95 -10.58 15.96
N GLN A 10 10.06 -10.99 15.06
CA GLN A 10 9.14 -12.12 15.27
C GLN A 10 9.77 -13.48 14.89
N GLY A 11 11.06 -13.51 14.62
CA GLY A 11 11.80 -14.74 14.31
C GLY A 11 11.67 -15.22 12.86
N ILE A 12 11.14 -14.38 11.96
CA ILE A 12 11.07 -14.70 10.54
C ILE A 12 12.38 -14.25 9.87
N PRO A 13 13.22 -15.17 9.39
CA PRO A 13 14.47 -14.81 8.72
C PRO A 13 14.16 -14.10 7.39
N MET A 14 14.84 -13.00 7.14
CA MET A 14 14.65 -12.19 5.93
C MET A 14 15.99 -11.91 5.26
N GLU A 15 16.08 -12.18 3.96
CA GLU A 15 17.19 -11.77 3.12
C GLU A 15 16.71 -10.66 2.17
N LYS A 16 17.43 -9.53 2.14
CA LYS A 16 17.14 -8.45 1.19
C LYS A 16 17.85 -8.74 -0.13
N LEU A 17 17.12 -9.24 -1.11
CA LEU A 17 17.65 -9.52 -2.45
C LEU A 17 17.94 -8.25 -3.23
N SER A 18 17.01 -7.29 -3.22
CA SER A 18 17.15 -6.03 -3.96
C SER A 18 16.28 -4.91 -3.39
N TYR A 19 16.53 -3.71 -3.90
CA TYR A 19 15.74 -2.51 -3.63
C TYR A 19 15.78 -1.60 -4.86
N ALA A 20 14.65 -0.99 -5.20
CA ALA A 20 14.56 -0.03 -6.28
C ALA A 20 13.67 1.16 -5.93
N ILE A 21 13.99 2.30 -6.49
CA ILE A 21 13.12 3.48 -6.54
C ILE A 21 12.38 3.42 -7.88
N ALA A 22 11.04 3.48 -7.82
CA ALA A 22 10.17 3.48 -8.98
C ALA A 22 9.21 4.69 -9.01
N ASN A 23 9.53 5.76 -8.27
CA ASN A 23 8.91 7.08 -8.30
C ASN A 23 7.36 7.06 -8.29
N TRP A 24 6.76 6.17 -7.50
CA TRP A 24 5.31 5.91 -7.41
C TRP A 24 4.68 5.46 -8.74
N SER A 25 5.50 5.13 -9.75
CA SER A 25 5.09 4.82 -11.10
C SER A 25 4.92 3.31 -11.30
N ARG A 26 3.73 2.90 -11.76
CA ARG A 26 3.41 1.53 -12.15
C ARG A 26 4.35 1.03 -13.27
N ALA A 27 4.58 1.86 -14.29
CA ALA A 27 5.44 1.49 -15.42
C ALA A 27 6.92 1.33 -15.01
N GLU A 28 7.42 2.20 -14.12
CA GLU A 28 8.78 2.08 -13.62
C GLU A 28 8.93 0.83 -12.74
N ALA A 29 7.96 0.53 -11.87
CA ALA A 29 7.97 -0.69 -11.06
C ALA A 29 7.95 -1.95 -11.93
N GLN A 30 7.13 -1.98 -13.01
CA GLN A 30 7.16 -3.06 -14.00
C GLN A 30 8.55 -3.21 -14.61
N SER A 31 9.16 -2.12 -15.06
CA SER A 31 10.50 -2.13 -15.66
C SER A 31 11.57 -2.65 -14.69
N LYS A 32 11.50 -2.23 -13.41
CA LYS A 32 12.43 -2.72 -12.37
C LYS A 32 12.26 -4.21 -12.11
N MET A 33 11.02 -4.71 -12.03
CA MET A 33 10.78 -6.13 -11.83
C MET A 33 11.25 -6.98 -13.02
N MET A 34 11.08 -6.48 -14.24
CA MET A 34 11.63 -7.12 -15.44
C MET A 34 13.17 -7.24 -15.42
N GLN A 35 13.86 -6.32 -14.72
CA GLN A 35 15.30 -6.38 -14.51
C GLN A 35 15.69 -7.36 -13.38
N PHE A 36 14.91 -7.41 -12.30
CA PHE A 36 15.22 -8.24 -11.13
C PHE A 36 14.88 -9.71 -11.33
N TYR A 37 13.77 -10.00 -12.02
CA TYR A 37 13.29 -11.37 -12.15
C TYR A 37 14.30 -12.33 -12.80
N PRO A 38 15.05 -11.98 -13.88
CA PRO A 38 16.08 -12.85 -14.45
C PRO A 38 17.20 -13.20 -13.46
N GLU A 39 17.51 -12.31 -12.51
CA GLU A 39 18.58 -12.52 -11.53
C GLU A 39 18.14 -13.37 -10.35
N PHE A 40 16.93 -13.10 -9.81
CA PHE A 40 16.50 -13.68 -8.53
C PHE A 40 15.47 -14.80 -8.67
N GLN A 41 14.65 -14.80 -9.74
CA GLN A 41 13.65 -15.82 -10.06
C GLN A 41 12.80 -16.26 -8.84
N ASP A 42 12.83 -17.55 -8.52
CA ASP A 42 12.10 -18.20 -7.43
C ASP A 42 12.64 -17.87 -6.02
N ARG A 43 13.79 -17.23 -5.94
CA ARG A 43 14.27 -16.66 -4.66
C ARG A 43 13.44 -15.48 -4.17
N ILE A 44 12.65 -14.86 -5.05
CA ILE A 44 11.77 -13.75 -4.66
C ILE A 44 10.52 -14.36 -3.99
N GLU A 45 10.46 -14.31 -2.67
CA GLU A 45 9.31 -14.83 -1.90
C GLU A 45 8.36 -13.70 -1.46
N LEU A 46 8.88 -12.48 -1.28
CA LEU A 46 8.12 -11.34 -0.77
C LEU A 46 8.49 -10.05 -1.50
N ILE A 47 7.48 -9.27 -1.86
CA ILE A 47 7.63 -7.91 -2.41
C ILE A 47 6.80 -6.96 -1.56
N LEU A 48 7.48 -5.96 -0.99
CA LEU A 48 6.88 -4.87 -0.25
C LEU A 48 6.94 -3.60 -1.10
N SER A 49 5.81 -3.15 -1.57
CA SER A 49 5.67 -1.92 -2.34
C SER A 49 5.17 -0.77 -1.47
N ASN A 50 5.70 0.43 -1.70
CA ASN A 50 5.31 1.61 -0.94
C ASN A 50 4.01 2.26 -1.44
N ASN A 51 3.43 1.76 -2.55
CA ASN A 51 2.06 2.06 -2.96
C ASN A 51 1.46 0.93 -3.79
N ASP A 52 0.14 0.99 -4.02
CA ASP A 52 -0.59 -0.02 -4.80
C ASP A 52 -0.22 0.02 -6.29
N ASP A 53 0.00 1.19 -6.87
CA ASP A 53 0.33 1.30 -8.29
C ASP A 53 1.65 0.61 -8.64
N MET A 54 2.68 0.78 -7.82
CA MET A 54 3.92 0.04 -8.02
C MET A 54 3.75 -1.47 -7.78
N ALA A 55 2.92 -1.87 -6.81
CA ALA A 55 2.58 -3.29 -6.60
C ALA A 55 1.89 -3.89 -7.84
N LEU A 56 0.97 -3.14 -8.45
CA LEU A 56 0.32 -3.51 -9.72
C LEU A 56 1.31 -3.57 -10.88
N GLY A 57 2.29 -2.67 -10.91
CA GLY A 57 3.38 -2.70 -11.89
C GLY A 57 4.22 -3.99 -11.82
N VAL A 58 4.46 -4.49 -10.60
CA VAL A 58 5.10 -5.79 -10.41
C VAL A 58 4.23 -6.93 -10.97
N LEU A 59 2.91 -6.89 -10.73
CA LEU A 59 1.98 -7.87 -11.32
C LEU A 59 2.00 -7.84 -12.85
N ASP A 60 2.01 -6.64 -13.44
CA ASP A 60 2.11 -6.46 -14.89
C ASP A 60 3.40 -7.08 -15.46
N ALA A 61 4.52 -6.99 -14.71
CA ALA A 61 5.76 -7.65 -15.09
C ALA A 61 5.62 -9.17 -15.10
N TYR A 62 5.02 -9.76 -14.05
CA TYR A 62 4.78 -11.20 -14.00
C TYR A 62 3.81 -11.70 -15.06
N ASP A 63 2.77 -10.93 -15.40
CA ASP A 63 1.87 -11.23 -16.50
C ASP A 63 2.63 -11.22 -17.84
N LYS A 64 3.50 -10.24 -18.06
CA LYS A 64 4.32 -10.12 -19.27
C LYS A 64 5.35 -11.23 -19.41
N ILE A 65 5.91 -11.70 -18.30
CA ILE A 65 6.83 -12.84 -18.25
C ILE A 65 6.08 -14.17 -18.46
N GLY A 66 4.77 -14.20 -18.24
CA GLY A 66 3.96 -15.42 -18.26
C GLY A 66 4.10 -16.26 -17.00
N LEU A 67 4.51 -15.66 -15.86
CA LEU A 67 4.64 -16.39 -14.60
C LEU A 67 3.26 -16.75 -14.04
N PRO A 68 2.95 -18.06 -13.84
CA PRO A 68 1.67 -18.49 -13.27
C PRO A 68 1.42 -17.90 -11.90
N LYS A 69 0.15 -17.66 -11.54
CA LYS A 69 -0.22 -17.00 -10.29
C LYS A 69 0.23 -17.74 -9.05
N ASP A 70 0.19 -19.04 -9.07
CA ASP A 70 0.62 -19.94 -7.97
C ASP A 70 2.14 -19.98 -7.77
N LYS A 71 2.90 -19.40 -8.70
CA LYS A 71 4.36 -19.27 -8.63
C LYS A 71 4.81 -17.86 -8.24
N ARG A 72 3.87 -16.90 -8.09
CA ARG A 72 4.22 -15.52 -7.76
C ARG A 72 4.49 -15.37 -6.28
N PRO A 73 5.43 -14.48 -5.90
CA PRO A 73 5.70 -14.17 -4.51
C PRO A 73 4.51 -13.48 -3.84
N PHE A 74 4.55 -13.36 -2.53
CA PHE A 74 3.63 -12.52 -1.78
C PHE A 74 3.89 -11.04 -2.08
N ILE A 75 2.87 -10.32 -2.54
CA ILE A 75 2.99 -8.90 -2.91
C ILE A 75 2.03 -8.08 -2.05
N TYR A 76 2.56 -7.05 -1.41
CA TYR A 76 1.80 -6.10 -0.59
C TYR A 76 1.97 -4.69 -1.12
N GLY A 77 0.87 -3.92 -1.09
CA GLY A 77 0.83 -2.51 -1.44
C GLY A 77 0.54 -1.61 -0.24
N ILE A 78 0.38 -0.34 -0.51
CA ILE A 78 -0.09 0.71 0.41
C ILE A 78 -1.00 1.63 -0.40
N ASP A 79 -1.96 2.27 0.21
CA ASP A 79 -2.97 3.26 -0.14
C ASP A 79 -4.39 2.72 -0.08
N GLY A 80 -4.64 1.47 -0.49
CA GLY A 80 -6.00 0.94 -0.61
C GLY A 80 -6.77 1.63 -1.74
N THR A 81 -6.11 1.87 -2.87
CA THR A 81 -6.75 2.39 -4.08
C THR A 81 -7.84 1.43 -4.57
N THR A 82 -8.82 1.90 -5.30
CA THR A 82 -9.88 1.03 -5.85
C THR A 82 -9.29 -0.14 -6.63
N VAL A 83 -8.29 0.13 -7.49
CA VAL A 83 -7.62 -0.91 -8.29
C VAL A 83 -6.79 -1.86 -7.41
N GLY A 84 -6.13 -1.32 -6.38
CA GLY A 84 -5.41 -2.10 -5.38
C GLY A 84 -6.34 -3.03 -4.59
N LEU A 85 -7.48 -2.52 -4.11
CA LEU A 85 -8.50 -3.30 -3.41
C LEU A 85 -9.09 -4.41 -4.29
N GLU A 86 -9.33 -4.14 -5.57
CA GLU A 86 -9.75 -5.17 -6.53
C GLU A 86 -8.69 -6.26 -6.72
N ALA A 87 -7.41 -5.87 -6.78
CA ALA A 87 -6.31 -6.84 -6.88
C ALA A 87 -6.20 -7.70 -5.62
N VAL A 88 -6.41 -7.13 -4.43
CA VAL A 88 -6.49 -7.88 -3.16
C VAL A 88 -7.69 -8.83 -3.16
N LYS A 89 -8.89 -8.36 -3.57
CA LYS A 89 -10.09 -9.18 -3.69
C LYS A 89 -9.89 -10.40 -4.61
N LYS A 90 -9.22 -10.20 -5.74
CA LYS A 90 -8.88 -11.25 -6.73
C LYS A 90 -7.72 -12.16 -6.25
N GLY A 91 -7.08 -11.84 -5.12
CA GLY A 91 -5.93 -12.58 -4.61
C GLY A 91 -4.64 -12.37 -5.42
N ASN A 92 -4.54 -11.32 -6.21
CA ASN A 92 -3.34 -10.94 -6.95
C ASN A 92 -2.35 -10.15 -6.04
N LEU A 93 -2.88 -9.36 -5.10
CA LEU A 93 -2.15 -8.82 -3.96
C LEU A 93 -2.59 -9.54 -2.70
N MET A 94 -1.67 -9.79 -1.78
CA MET A 94 -1.96 -10.44 -0.50
C MET A 94 -2.64 -9.48 0.48
N GLY A 95 -2.41 -8.19 0.32
CA GLY A 95 -3.02 -7.14 1.11
C GLY A 95 -2.49 -5.77 0.73
N THR A 96 -3.12 -4.76 1.30
CA THR A 96 -2.67 -3.37 1.25
C THR A 96 -2.90 -2.70 2.59
N VAL A 97 -2.35 -1.52 2.78
CA VAL A 97 -2.63 -0.66 3.92
C VAL A 97 -3.48 0.50 3.44
N TYR A 98 -4.73 0.56 3.88
CA TYR A 98 -5.64 1.63 3.50
C TYR A 98 -5.23 2.96 4.15
N ASN A 99 -5.03 3.94 3.31
CA ASN A 99 -4.79 5.34 3.66
C ASN A 99 -6.10 6.10 3.39
N ASP A 100 -6.80 6.52 4.46
CA ASP A 100 -8.14 7.13 4.35
C ASP A 100 -8.07 8.53 3.70
N GLU A 101 -8.03 8.58 2.38
CA GLU A 101 -7.96 9.81 1.61
C GLU A 101 -9.16 10.74 1.85
N GLN A 102 -10.32 10.16 2.13
CA GLN A 102 -11.54 10.95 2.38
C GLN A 102 -11.56 11.52 3.80
N GLY A 103 -11.15 10.72 4.77
CA GLY A 103 -10.96 11.21 6.13
C GLY A 103 -9.95 12.36 6.18
N GLN A 104 -8.85 12.23 5.42
CA GLN A 104 -7.85 13.29 5.29
C GLN A 104 -8.45 14.56 4.66
N ALA A 105 -9.15 14.43 3.54
CA ALA A 105 -9.80 15.57 2.87
C ALA A 105 -10.82 16.26 3.79
N LYS A 106 -11.64 15.47 4.49
CA LYS A 106 -12.62 15.98 5.45
C LYS A 106 -11.96 16.71 6.63
N ALA A 107 -10.92 16.11 7.21
CA ALA A 107 -10.18 16.71 8.32
C ALA A 107 -9.51 18.02 7.89
N LEU A 108 -8.89 18.04 6.72
CA LEU A 108 -8.27 19.24 6.15
C LEU A 108 -9.29 20.35 5.91
N PHE A 109 -10.43 20.02 5.27
CA PHE A 109 -11.50 20.99 5.02
C PHE A 109 -12.05 21.55 6.33
N GLN A 110 -12.34 20.70 7.32
CA GLN A 110 -12.86 21.14 8.62
C GLN A 110 -11.87 22.05 9.34
N LEU A 111 -10.57 21.73 9.30
CA LEU A 111 -9.52 22.56 9.88
C LEU A 111 -9.46 23.92 9.19
N ALA A 112 -9.41 23.96 7.86
CA ALA A 112 -9.38 25.19 7.07
C ALA A 112 -10.61 26.06 7.34
N TYR A 113 -11.82 25.48 7.35
CA TYR A 113 -13.06 26.18 7.64
C TYR A 113 -13.07 26.79 9.06
N ARG A 114 -12.63 26.02 10.07
CA ARG A 114 -12.57 26.53 11.45
C ARG A 114 -11.62 27.72 11.57
N LEU A 115 -10.42 27.58 11.04
CA LEU A 115 -9.41 28.65 11.07
C LEU A 115 -9.89 29.89 10.29
N GLY A 116 -10.47 29.72 9.09
CA GLY A 116 -11.00 30.81 8.27
C GLY A 116 -12.21 31.55 8.90
N THR A 117 -12.94 30.89 9.80
CA THR A 117 -14.08 31.51 10.55
C THR A 117 -13.70 31.95 11.96
N GLY A 118 -12.39 32.01 12.28
CA GLY A 118 -11.91 32.45 13.59
C GLY A 118 -12.15 31.45 14.74
N LYS A 119 -12.55 30.21 14.42
CA LYS A 119 -12.72 29.14 15.41
C LYS A 119 -11.38 28.48 15.71
N LYS A 120 -11.20 28.01 16.93
CA LYS A 120 -10.00 27.25 17.31
C LYS A 120 -9.92 25.95 16.52
N ALA A 121 -8.69 25.53 16.20
CA ALA A 121 -8.43 24.17 15.71
C ALA A 121 -8.97 23.11 16.69
N PRO A 122 -9.34 21.91 16.25
CA PRO A 122 -9.66 20.83 17.17
C PRO A 122 -8.50 20.63 18.15
N GLU A 123 -8.81 20.38 19.41
CA GLU A 123 -7.76 20.03 20.38
C GLU A 123 -7.18 18.67 19.99
N ASP A 124 -5.86 18.62 19.90
CA ASP A 124 -5.14 17.40 19.57
C ASP A 124 -5.12 16.43 20.75
N GLU A 125 -5.32 15.18 20.45
CA GLU A 125 -5.03 14.07 21.36
C GLU A 125 -3.53 13.73 21.28
N GLY A 126 -2.64 14.56 21.83
CA GLY A 126 -1.22 14.27 21.85
C GLY A 126 -0.30 15.42 22.25
N GLU A 127 0.97 15.12 22.45
CA GLU A 127 2.02 16.07 22.88
C GLU A 127 2.27 17.22 21.90
N ASN A 128 1.85 17.09 20.63
CA ASN A 128 2.01 18.09 19.56
C ASN A 128 0.65 18.58 19.05
N LYS A 129 0.10 19.61 19.66
CA LYS A 129 -1.20 20.27 19.38
C LYS A 129 -1.42 20.81 17.94
N LYS A 130 -0.69 20.32 16.93
CA LYS A 130 -0.78 20.78 15.53
C LYS A 130 -0.97 19.65 14.51
N ILE A 131 -1.16 18.40 14.97
CA ILE A 131 -1.21 17.22 14.11
C ILE A 131 -2.54 16.50 14.31
N ILE A 132 -3.32 16.32 13.25
CA ILE A 132 -4.48 15.42 13.22
C ILE A 132 -3.99 14.10 12.63
N ARG A 133 -4.06 13.02 13.41
CA ARG A 133 -3.67 11.67 12.95
C ARG A 133 -4.91 10.89 12.57
N LEU A 134 -4.89 10.34 11.36
CA LEU A 134 -5.88 9.37 10.90
C LEU A 134 -5.23 7.98 10.89
N PRO A 135 -5.88 6.95 11.44
CA PRO A 135 -5.28 5.63 11.53
C PRO A 135 -5.21 4.96 10.16
N TYR A 136 -4.08 4.35 9.86
CA TYR A 136 -3.98 3.40 8.76
C TYR A 136 -4.70 2.10 9.11
N GLN A 137 -5.31 1.45 8.13
CA GLN A 137 -5.98 0.17 8.29
C GLN A 137 -5.32 -0.89 7.42
N LYS A 138 -4.95 -2.03 8.02
CA LYS A 138 -4.55 -3.18 7.22
C LYS A 138 -5.76 -3.73 6.47
N VAL A 139 -5.57 -4.09 5.22
CA VAL A 139 -6.61 -4.64 4.36
C VAL A 139 -6.16 -5.98 3.84
N ARG A 140 -6.93 -6.99 4.17
CA ARG A 140 -6.83 -8.35 3.62
C ARG A 140 -7.98 -8.59 2.64
N ARG A 141 -8.00 -9.79 2.07
CA ARG A 141 -9.03 -10.18 1.11
C ARG A 141 -10.46 -10.05 1.67
N GLU A 142 -10.66 -10.44 2.92
CA GLU A 142 -11.95 -10.34 3.61
C GLU A 142 -12.43 -8.90 3.81
N ASP A 143 -11.52 -7.93 3.93
CA ASP A 143 -11.82 -6.51 4.14
C ASP A 143 -12.09 -5.78 2.82
N SER A 144 -11.54 -6.27 1.71
CA SER A 144 -11.49 -5.55 0.43
C SER A 144 -12.86 -5.28 -0.16
N GLN A 145 -13.80 -6.23 -0.06
CA GLN A 145 -15.15 -6.07 -0.59
C GLN A 145 -15.90 -4.94 0.13
N ARG A 146 -15.85 -4.91 1.45
CA ARG A 146 -16.49 -3.86 2.26
C ARG A 146 -15.96 -2.47 1.89
N LEU A 147 -14.63 -2.32 1.77
CA LEU A 147 -14.03 -1.03 1.41
C LEU A 147 -14.37 -0.59 -0.02
N LEU A 148 -14.47 -1.52 -0.98
CA LEU A 148 -14.94 -1.20 -2.32
C LEU A 148 -16.38 -0.67 -2.30
N GLU A 149 -17.28 -1.34 -1.59
CA GLU A 149 -18.67 -0.89 -1.45
C GLU A 149 -18.81 0.46 -0.74
N GLU A 150 -17.95 0.74 0.24
CA GLU A 150 -17.87 2.04 0.91
C GLU A 150 -17.41 3.16 -0.05
N LYS A 151 -16.49 2.85 -0.98
CA LYS A 151 -16.03 3.80 -2.01
C LYS A 151 -17.08 4.05 -3.09
N GLU A 152 -17.91 3.06 -3.46
CA GLU A 152 -18.96 3.20 -4.47
C GLU A 152 -20.17 4.01 -3.98
N LYS A 153 -20.43 4.05 -2.67
CA LYS A 153 -21.58 4.76 -2.07
C LYS A 153 -21.37 6.27 -1.93
N LYS A 154 -20.28 6.78 -2.40
CA LYS A 154 -19.84 8.17 -2.21
C LYS A 154 -19.64 8.90 -3.52
#